data_154c25f09241d8738c63908c839beaaf
#
_entry.id   154c25f09241d8738c63908c839beaaf
#
_cell.length_a   1.000
_cell.length_b   1.000
_cell.length_c   1.000
_cell.angle_alpha   90.00
_cell.angle_beta   90.00
_cell.angle_gamma   90.00
#
_symmetry.space_group_name_H-M   'P 1'
#
loop_
_entity.id
_entity.type
_entity.pdbx_description
1 polymer ?
#
loop_
_entity_poly.entity_id
_entity_poly.type
_entity_poly.pdbx_seq_one_letter_code
_entity_poly.pdbx_strand_id
1 'polypeptide(L)'
;MCGFVGLFDIRRKSDALRGQVLKMSKQIRHRGPDWSGVYCGERAILSHERLSIVDPQSGGQPLFSCGGKQVLAVNGEIYNHQEIRAELAGEYDFRTGSDCEVILPLYRKLGVGLLEKISGIFAFALYDIEKDEYLIARDPVGVILSLIHISEPTRRTPIS
;
A
#
# COMPACT_ATOMS: atom_id res chain seq x y z
N MET A 1 3.50 2.63 15.03
CA MET A 1 2.77 2.00 13.89
C MET A 1 2.43 3.08 12.89
N CYS A 2 2.66 2.81 11.61
CA CYS A 2 2.37 3.72 10.51
C CYS A 2 0.87 4.01 10.33
N GLY A 3 0.53 4.80 9.35
CA GLY A 3 -0.84 5.01 8.90
C GLY A 3 -0.86 5.44 7.44
N PHE A 4 -1.91 5.12 6.71
CA PHE A 4 -2.06 5.59 5.35
C PHE A 4 -3.51 5.97 5.03
N VAL A 5 -3.68 6.78 4.00
CA VAL A 5 -4.96 7.17 3.41
C VAL A 5 -4.91 6.84 1.93
N GLY A 6 -5.92 6.14 1.43
CA GLY A 6 -6.10 5.85 0.02
C GLY A 6 -7.42 6.43 -0.51
N LEU A 7 -7.38 7.03 -1.68
CA LEU A 7 -8.54 7.46 -2.45
C LEU A 7 -8.44 6.84 -3.83
N PHE A 8 -9.49 6.14 -4.28
CA PHE A 8 -9.51 5.36 -5.50
C PHE A 8 -10.75 5.70 -6.33
N ASP A 9 -10.75 5.25 -7.59
CA ASP A 9 -11.80 5.52 -8.57
C ASP A 9 -12.14 7.03 -8.71
N ILE A 10 -11.09 7.84 -8.76
CA ILE A 10 -11.22 9.29 -8.87
C ILE A 10 -11.77 9.62 -10.26
N ARG A 11 -12.92 10.30 -10.29
CA ARG A 11 -13.60 10.75 -11.53
C ARG A 11 -13.46 12.26 -11.77
N ARG A 12 -12.77 12.96 -10.90
CA ARG A 12 -12.47 14.40 -10.98
C ARG A 12 -10.96 14.59 -11.14
N LYS A 13 -10.52 15.83 -11.42
CA LYS A 13 -9.08 16.13 -11.40
C LYS A 13 -8.52 15.82 -10.02
N SER A 14 -7.56 14.93 -9.96
CA SER A 14 -6.94 14.45 -8.71
C SER A 14 -6.28 15.58 -7.91
N ASP A 15 -5.75 16.60 -8.59
CA ASP A 15 -5.17 17.78 -7.94
C ASP A 15 -6.14 18.48 -6.99
N ALA A 16 -7.44 18.53 -7.35
CA ALA A 16 -8.46 19.13 -6.49
C ALA A 16 -8.68 18.32 -5.18
N LEU A 17 -8.42 17.02 -5.20
CA LEU A 17 -8.61 16.13 -4.06
C LEU A 17 -7.34 15.94 -3.23
N ARG A 18 -6.17 16.23 -3.80
CA ARG A 18 -4.87 16.12 -3.11
C ARG A 18 -4.87 16.85 -1.77
N GLY A 19 -5.41 18.08 -1.73
CA GLY A 19 -5.48 18.86 -0.50
C GLY A 19 -6.34 18.21 0.58
N GLN A 20 -7.41 17.51 0.22
CA GLN A 20 -8.27 16.78 1.16
C GLN A 20 -7.53 15.55 1.70
N VAL A 21 -6.90 14.76 0.84
CA VAL A 21 -6.10 13.59 1.27
C VAL A 21 -4.99 14.00 2.22
N LEU A 22 -4.28 15.09 1.95
CA LEU A 22 -3.24 15.61 2.84
C LEU A 22 -3.80 16.07 4.19
N LYS A 23 -5.01 16.64 4.23
CA LYS A 23 -5.68 16.99 5.51
C LYS A 23 -6.03 15.73 6.30
N MET A 24 -6.53 14.68 5.64
CA MET A 24 -6.82 13.38 6.27
C MET A 24 -5.53 12.72 6.79
N SER A 25 -4.46 12.73 5.99
CA SER A 25 -3.15 12.21 6.37
C SER A 25 -2.60 12.89 7.63
N LYS A 26 -2.72 14.21 7.71
CA LYS A 26 -2.29 14.96 8.91
C LYS A 26 -2.99 14.52 10.19
N GLN A 27 -4.24 14.05 10.13
CA GLN A 27 -4.97 13.58 11.32
C GLN A 27 -4.38 12.28 11.88
N ILE A 28 -3.75 11.47 11.04
CA ILE A 28 -3.11 10.21 11.44
C ILE A 28 -1.60 10.33 11.61
N ARG A 29 -1.01 11.53 11.47
CA ARG A 29 0.43 11.77 11.57
C ARG A 29 1.03 11.36 12.92
N HIS A 30 0.26 11.40 14.00
CA HIS A 30 0.69 10.92 15.30
C HIS A 30 1.08 9.43 15.30
N ARG A 31 0.63 8.65 14.33
CA ARG A 31 0.97 7.23 14.16
C ARG A 31 2.33 7.01 13.48
N GLY A 32 2.74 7.95 12.64
CA GLY A 32 3.98 7.87 11.89
C GLY A 32 4.61 9.25 11.68
N PRO A 33 5.26 9.79 12.71
CA PRO A 33 5.76 11.17 12.69
C PRO A 33 7.05 11.38 11.89
N ASP A 34 7.75 10.31 11.52
CA ASP A 34 9.12 10.39 10.99
C ASP A 34 9.15 10.83 9.52
N TRP A 35 8.18 10.38 8.73
CA TRP A 35 8.13 10.66 7.31
C TRP A 35 6.70 10.68 6.78
N SER A 36 6.46 11.57 5.81
CA SER A 36 5.20 11.61 5.06
C SER A 36 5.48 11.49 3.58
N GLY A 37 4.81 10.57 2.91
CA GLY A 37 4.87 10.41 1.46
C GLY A 37 3.49 10.46 0.82
N VAL A 38 3.45 10.88 -0.44
CA VAL A 38 2.20 10.92 -1.21
C VAL A 38 2.45 10.53 -2.67
N TYR A 39 1.62 9.65 -3.17
CA TYR A 39 1.42 9.41 -4.59
C TYR A 39 0.13 10.10 -5.02
N CYS A 40 0.17 10.82 -6.13
CA CYS A 40 -0.99 11.48 -6.70
C CYS A 40 -1.05 11.15 -8.20
N GLY A 41 -1.87 10.18 -8.55
CA GLY A 41 -2.16 9.78 -9.92
C GLY A 41 -3.53 10.29 -10.38
N GLU A 42 -3.90 10.00 -11.61
CA GLU A 42 -5.19 10.46 -12.17
C GLU A 42 -6.39 9.80 -11.48
N ARG A 43 -6.28 8.51 -11.16
CA ARG A 43 -7.36 7.67 -10.66
C ARG A 43 -7.23 7.28 -9.19
N ALA A 44 -6.05 7.50 -8.59
CA ALA A 44 -5.80 7.18 -7.20
C ALA A 44 -4.84 8.17 -6.54
N ILE A 45 -5.04 8.40 -5.25
CA ILE A 45 -4.11 9.10 -4.38
C ILE A 45 -3.84 8.22 -3.18
N LEU A 46 -2.57 7.99 -2.86
CA LEU A 46 -2.12 7.26 -1.68
C LEU A 46 -1.20 8.16 -0.86
N SER A 47 -1.48 8.32 0.41
CA SER A 47 -0.64 9.07 1.35
C SER A 47 -0.27 8.17 2.52
N HIS A 48 0.97 8.27 2.99
CA HIS A 48 1.49 7.44 4.06
C HIS A 48 2.23 8.29 5.10
N GLU A 49 1.92 8.04 6.36
CA GLU A 49 2.62 8.59 7.53
C GLU A 49 3.42 7.45 8.18
N ARG A 50 4.75 7.59 8.15
CA ARG A 50 5.68 6.52 8.50
C ARG A 50 6.26 6.67 9.89
N LEU A 51 6.27 5.56 10.63
CA LEU A 51 7.17 5.31 11.76
C LEU A 51 8.29 4.40 11.26
N SER A 52 9.52 4.90 11.26
CA SER A 52 10.68 4.24 10.65
C SER A 52 11.28 3.22 11.61
N ILE A 53 10.81 1.97 11.56
CA ILE A 53 11.31 0.86 12.37
C ILE A 53 12.27 -0.01 11.54
N VAL A 54 11.81 -0.47 10.38
CA VAL A 54 12.60 -1.26 9.43
C VAL A 54 13.03 -0.35 8.30
N ASP A 55 14.32 -0.41 7.93
CA ASP A 55 14.94 0.36 6.87
C ASP A 55 14.66 1.88 6.93
N PRO A 56 15.18 2.58 7.96
CA PRO A 56 14.93 4.02 8.13
C PRO A 56 15.40 4.87 6.95
N GLN A 57 16.40 4.39 6.19
CA GLN A 57 17.07 5.18 5.15
C GLN A 57 16.42 5.06 3.78
N SER A 58 15.88 3.90 3.38
CA SER A 58 15.38 3.68 2.03
C SER A 58 13.90 3.27 1.93
N GLY A 59 13.27 2.81 3.00
CA GLY A 59 11.89 2.30 3.01
C GLY A 59 10.79 3.37 3.00
N GLY A 60 11.00 4.50 2.32
CA GLY A 60 9.98 5.56 2.17
C GLY A 60 8.73 5.06 1.45
N GLN A 61 7.55 5.30 2.03
CA GLN A 61 6.27 4.90 1.44
C GLN A 61 5.48 6.14 0.94
N PRO A 62 4.60 5.98 -0.08
CA PRO A 62 4.26 4.73 -0.78
C PRO A 62 5.43 4.10 -1.54
N LEU A 63 5.49 2.76 -1.53
CA LEU A 63 6.47 1.99 -2.29
C LEU A 63 6.04 1.85 -3.75
N PHE A 64 7.02 1.76 -4.65
CA PHE A 64 6.78 1.57 -6.08
C PHE A 64 7.45 0.29 -6.56
N SER A 65 6.75 -0.45 -7.42
CA SER A 65 7.36 -1.59 -8.12
C SER A 65 8.48 -1.15 -9.05
N CYS A 66 9.33 -2.09 -9.44
CA CYS A 66 10.29 -1.89 -10.51
C CYS A 66 9.52 -1.49 -11.80
N GLY A 67 9.83 -0.32 -12.35
CA GLY A 67 9.10 0.28 -13.47
C GLY A 67 7.94 1.21 -13.05
N GLY A 68 7.64 1.36 -11.76
CA GLY A 68 6.67 2.34 -11.26
C GLY A 68 5.20 2.07 -11.59
N LYS A 69 4.87 0.83 -12.00
CA LYS A 69 3.52 0.44 -12.45
C LYS A 69 2.56 0.12 -11.31
N GLN A 70 3.06 -0.27 -10.15
CA GLN A 70 2.28 -0.49 -8.94
C GLN A 70 2.75 0.45 -7.84
N VAL A 71 1.79 0.92 -7.06
CA VAL A 71 2.01 1.78 -5.88
C VAL A 71 1.39 1.13 -4.66
N LEU A 72 2.12 1.09 -3.56
CA LEU A 72 1.75 0.36 -2.36
C LEU A 72 1.92 1.23 -1.11
N ALA A 73 0.88 1.32 -0.31
CA ALA A 73 0.93 1.88 1.04
C ALA A 73 0.57 0.79 2.05
N VAL A 74 1.43 0.57 3.05
CA VAL A 74 1.28 -0.49 4.05
C VAL A 74 1.43 0.06 5.46
N ASN A 75 0.57 -0.38 6.36
CA ASN A 75 0.78 -0.30 7.79
C ASN A 75 0.85 -1.71 8.34
N GLY A 76 2.02 -2.15 8.76
CA GLY A 76 2.22 -3.50 9.27
C GLY A 76 3.65 -3.99 9.16
N GLU A 77 3.81 -5.29 9.31
CA GLU A 77 5.08 -6.01 9.25
C GLU A 77 4.86 -7.38 8.62
N ILE A 78 5.67 -7.73 7.62
CA ILE A 78 5.64 -9.03 6.94
C ILE A 78 6.78 -9.90 7.50
N TYR A 79 6.43 -10.90 8.29
CA TYR A 79 7.40 -11.70 9.05
C TYR A 79 8.27 -12.60 8.18
N ASN A 80 7.69 -13.19 7.13
CA ASN A 80 8.39 -14.11 6.24
C ASN A 80 9.01 -13.42 5.01
N HIS A 81 9.27 -12.11 5.08
CA HIS A 81 9.78 -11.32 3.96
C HIS A 81 11.15 -11.82 3.45
N GLN A 82 12.01 -12.33 4.33
CA GLN A 82 13.34 -12.82 3.94
C GLN A 82 13.25 -14.07 3.07
N GLU A 83 12.36 -15.01 3.43
CA GLU A 83 12.09 -16.22 2.65
C GLU A 83 11.55 -15.85 1.26
N ILE A 84 10.58 -14.92 1.21
CA ILE A 84 10.01 -14.43 -0.04
C ILE A 84 11.06 -13.74 -0.90
N ARG A 85 11.94 -12.93 -0.31
CA ARG A 85 13.05 -12.29 -1.02
C ARG A 85 14.00 -13.34 -1.63
N ALA A 86 14.31 -14.40 -0.90
CA ALA A 86 15.13 -15.49 -1.39
C ALA A 86 14.47 -16.25 -2.55
N GLU A 87 13.16 -16.53 -2.47
CA GLU A 87 12.39 -17.16 -3.56
C GLU A 87 12.35 -16.31 -4.83
N LEU A 88 12.33 -15.00 -4.69
CA LEU A 88 12.22 -14.05 -5.81
C LEU A 88 13.59 -13.51 -6.26
N ALA A 89 14.68 -14.01 -5.69
CA ALA A 89 16.04 -13.63 -6.07
C ALA A 89 16.28 -13.92 -7.56
N GLY A 90 16.67 -12.89 -8.32
CA GLY A 90 16.85 -12.97 -9.76
C GLY A 90 15.58 -12.75 -10.61
N GLU A 91 14.39 -12.78 -10.00
CA GLU A 91 13.13 -12.44 -10.69
C GLU A 91 12.71 -10.98 -10.46
N TYR A 92 13.10 -10.42 -9.32
CA TYR A 92 12.74 -9.06 -8.93
C TYR A 92 13.92 -8.33 -8.29
N ASP A 93 14.14 -7.09 -8.72
CA ASP A 93 15.16 -6.20 -8.19
C ASP A 93 14.56 -5.35 -7.04
N PHE A 94 14.83 -5.77 -5.81
CA PHE A 94 14.37 -5.07 -4.62
C PHE A 94 15.13 -3.75 -4.44
N ARG A 95 14.40 -2.66 -4.29
CA ARG A 95 14.95 -1.30 -4.19
C ARG A 95 15.16 -0.82 -2.77
N THR A 96 14.48 -1.44 -1.82
CA THR A 96 14.53 -1.07 -0.41
C THR A 96 14.80 -2.28 0.47
N GLY A 97 15.21 -2.05 1.72
CA GLY A 97 15.27 -3.06 2.76
C GLY A 97 13.92 -3.33 3.44
N SER A 98 12.84 -2.62 3.02
CA SER A 98 11.52 -2.77 3.63
C SER A 98 10.98 -4.19 3.47
N ASP A 99 10.51 -4.77 4.57
CA ASP A 99 9.81 -6.05 4.61
C ASP A 99 8.55 -6.05 3.73
N CYS A 100 7.87 -4.91 3.65
CA CYS A 100 6.62 -4.75 2.91
C CYS A 100 6.81 -4.71 1.38
N GLU A 101 8.02 -4.48 0.87
CA GLU A 101 8.26 -4.43 -0.58
C GLU A 101 7.95 -5.75 -1.28
N VAL A 102 8.02 -6.89 -0.57
CA VAL A 102 7.72 -8.22 -1.13
C VAL A 102 6.28 -8.35 -1.66
N ILE A 103 5.37 -7.51 -1.19
CA ILE A 103 3.98 -7.48 -1.67
C ILE A 103 3.92 -7.13 -3.16
N LEU A 104 4.76 -6.23 -3.64
CA LEU A 104 4.77 -5.79 -5.05
C LEU A 104 5.09 -6.91 -6.04
N PRO A 105 6.22 -7.63 -5.92
CA PRO A 105 6.51 -8.75 -6.81
C PRO A 105 5.54 -9.92 -6.65
N LEU A 106 5.07 -10.20 -5.43
CA LEU A 106 4.06 -11.24 -5.21
C LEU A 106 2.74 -10.90 -5.91
N TYR A 107 2.29 -9.64 -5.85
CA TYR A 107 1.11 -9.20 -6.58
C TYR A 107 1.26 -9.39 -8.10
N ARG A 108 2.41 -9.06 -8.66
CA ARG A 108 2.69 -9.29 -10.10
C ARG A 108 2.61 -10.77 -10.48
N LYS A 109 3.08 -11.65 -9.60
CA LYS A 109 3.18 -13.11 -9.87
C LYS A 109 1.87 -13.84 -9.60
N LEU A 110 1.15 -13.48 -8.55
CA LEU A 110 0.02 -14.25 -8.00
C LEU A 110 -1.31 -13.48 -7.94
N GLY A 111 -1.31 -12.16 -8.23
CA GLY A 111 -2.49 -11.34 -8.02
C GLY A 111 -2.94 -11.39 -6.55
N VAL A 112 -4.24 -11.61 -6.32
CA VAL A 112 -4.80 -11.73 -4.95
C VAL A 112 -4.28 -12.94 -4.19
N GLY A 113 -3.78 -13.97 -4.85
CA GLY A 113 -3.17 -15.16 -4.25
C GLY A 113 -1.92 -14.86 -3.40
N LEU A 114 -1.36 -13.65 -3.51
CA LEU A 114 -0.29 -13.19 -2.62
C LEU A 114 -0.67 -13.29 -1.14
N LEU A 115 -1.97 -13.15 -0.81
CA LEU A 115 -2.44 -13.16 0.58
C LEU A 115 -2.25 -14.52 1.27
N GLU A 116 -2.16 -15.60 0.50
CA GLU A 116 -1.86 -16.95 1.01
C GLU A 116 -0.35 -17.16 1.27
N LYS A 117 0.48 -16.28 0.72
CA LYS A 117 1.95 -16.36 0.82
C LYS A 117 2.54 -15.52 1.91
N ILE A 118 1.91 -14.41 2.26
CA ILE A 118 2.45 -13.48 3.28
C ILE A 118 1.98 -13.88 4.67
N SER A 119 2.90 -13.83 5.63
CA SER A 119 2.63 -14.00 7.06
C SER A 119 3.03 -12.73 7.80
N GLY A 120 2.12 -12.19 8.60
CA GLY A 120 2.38 -10.95 9.33
C GLY A 120 1.12 -10.28 9.86
N ILE A 121 1.31 -9.11 10.41
CA ILE A 121 0.23 -8.17 10.79
C ILE A 121 0.26 -7.00 9.81
N PHE A 122 -0.79 -6.80 9.07
CA PHE A 122 -0.79 -5.78 8.03
C PHE A 122 -2.19 -5.27 7.66
N ALA A 123 -2.20 -4.03 7.20
CA ALA A 123 -3.23 -3.51 6.31
C ALA A 123 -2.52 -2.75 5.19
N PHE A 124 -2.93 -2.99 3.96
CA PHE A 124 -2.34 -2.30 2.82
C PHE A 124 -3.37 -1.91 1.76
N ALA A 125 -2.97 -0.94 0.95
CA ALA A 125 -3.64 -0.57 -0.27
C ALA A 125 -2.61 -0.55 -1.40
N LEU A 126 -2.85 -1.32 -2.44
CA LEU A 126 -2.06 -1.39 -3.65
C LEU A 126 -2.90 -0.86 -4.83
N TYR A 127 -2.29 -0.04 -5.66
CA TYR A 127 -2.89 0.43 -6.91
C TYR A 127 -2.03 0.01 -8.10
N ASP A 128 -2.63 -0.73 -9.03
CA ASP A 128 -2.02 -1.09 -10.31
C ASP A 128 -2.42 -0.03 -11.36
N ILE A 129 -1.46 0.78 -11.75
CA ILE A 129 -1.65 1.92 -12.65
C ILE A 129 -2.01 1.45 -14.06
N GLU A 130 -1.43 0.33 -14.51
CA GLU A 130 -1.67 -0.19 -15.87
C GLU A 130 -3.04 -0.80 -16.03
N LYS A 131 -3.51 -1.49 -15.00
CA LYS A 131 -4.82 -2.15 -15.01
C LYS A 131 -5.96 -1.24 -14.54
N ASP A 132 -5.63 -0.10 -13.93
CA ASP A 132 -6.56 0.76 -13.19
C ASP A 132 -7.34 -0.02 -12.13
N GLU A 133 -6.64 -0.90 -11.42
CA GLU A 133 -7.19 -1.77 -10.38
C GLU A 133 -6.55 -1.45 -9.03
N TYR A 134 -7.27 -1.71 -7.96
CA TYR A 134 -6.72 -1.61 -6.61
C TYR A 134 -7.06 -2.82 -5.77
N LEU A 135 -6.13 -3.19 -4.90
CA LEU A 135 -6.28 -4.25 -3.92
C LEU A 135 -6.13 -3.66 -2.52
N ILE A 136 -7.16 -3.79 -1.70
CA ILE A 136 -7.13 -3.42 -0.28
C ILE A 136 -7.25 -4.70 0.51
N ALA A 137 -6.29 -4.96 1.41
CA ALA A 137 -6.27 -6.15 2.23
C ALA A 137 -5.74 -5.86 3.63
N ARG A 138 -6.08 -6.76 4.55
CA ARG A 138 -5.54 -6.78 5.91
C ARG A 138 -5.31 -8.22 6.36
N ASP A 139 -4.56 -8.39 7.43
CA ASP A 139 -4.33 -9.69 8.03
C ASP A 139 -5.65 -10.36 8.50
N PRO A 140 -5.70 -11.71 8.54
CA PRO A 140 -6.93 -12.44 8.86
C PRO A 140 -7.50 -12.14 10.24
N VAL A 141 -6.64 -11.78 11.19
CA VAL A 141 -7.04 -11.44 12.57
C VAL A 141 -7.55 -10.00 12.66
N GLY A 142 -7.10 -9.14 11.74
CA GLY A 142 -7.45 -7.72 11.70
C GLY A 142 -6.78 -6.93 12.82
N VAL A 143 -5.54 -7.26 13.13
CA VAL A 143 -4.72 -6.54 14.14
C VAL A 143 -4.57 -5.07 13.80
N ILE A 144 -4.42 -4.77 12.51
CA ILE A 144 -4.35 -3.39 12.03
C ILE A 144 -5.76 -2.87 11.75
N LEU A 145 -6.12 -1.81 12.47
CA LEU A 145 -7.42 -1.15 12.28
C LEU A 145 -7.48 -0.50 10.89
N SER A 146 -8.53 -0.82 10.15
CA SER A 146 -8.81 -0.28 8.83
C SER A 146 -10.23 0.27 8.77
N LEU A 147 -10.39 1.47 8.21
CA LEU A 147 -11.68 2.10 7.96
C LEU A 147 -11.83 2.31 6.46
N ILE A 148 -12.95 1.86 5.91
CA ILE A 148 -13.29 2.04 4.49
C ILE A 148 -14.60 2.82 4.40
N HIS A 149 -14.61 3.90 3.63
CA HIS A 149 -15.78 4.67 3.31
C HIS A 149 -16.03 4.63 1.81
N ILE A 150 -17.24 4.24 1.42
CA ILE A 150 -17.68 4.20 0.02
C ILE A 150 -18.73 5.31 -0.16
N SER A 151 -18.38 6.37 -0.89
CA SER A 151 -19.22 7.56 -1.03
C SER A 151 -20.25 7.51 -2.17
N GLU A 152 -20.09 6.55 -3.11
CA GLU A 152 -21.06 6.32 -4.21
C GLU A 152 -21.29 4.82 -4.39
N PRO A 153 -22.51 4.37 -4.76
CA PRO A 153 -22.76 2.98 -5.08
C PRO A 153 -22.11 2.64 -6.42
N THR A 154 -20.85 2.28 -6.40
CA THR A 154 -20.22 1.61 -7.53
C THR A 154 -20.72 0.17 -7.58
N ARG A 155 -20.97 -0.34 -8.78
CA ARG A 155 -21.37 -1.74 -8.99
C ARG A 155 -20.43 -2.63 -8.22
N ARG A 156 -20.94 -3.25 -7.15
CA ARG A 156 -20.24 -4.31 -6.44
C ARG A 156 -20.16 -5.52 -7.35
N THR A 157 -18.97 -5.93 -7.73
CA THR A 157 -18.72 -7.34 -7.98
C THR A 157 -18.50 -7.97 -6.60
N PRO A 158 -19.40 -8.84 -6.12
CA PRO A 158 -19.15 -9.53 -4.86
C PRO A 158 -17.99 -10.48 -5.07
N ILE A 159 -16.97 -10.34 -4.24
CA ILE A 159 -15.94 -11.35 -4.10
C ILE A 159 -16.56 -12.36 -3.12
N SER A 160 -16.95 -13.51 -3.66
CA SER A 160 -17.36 -14.69 -2.93
C SER A 160 -16.17 -15.34 -2.24
#